data_0581dd5bf2c2effedc7219d43134c19e
#
_entry.id   0581dd5bf2c2effedc7219d43134c19e
#
_cell.length_a   1.000
_cell.length_b   1.000
_cell.length_c   1.000
_cell.angle_alpha   90.00
_cell.angle_beta   90.00
_cell.angle_gamma   90.00
#
_symmetry.space_group_name_H-M   'P 1'
#
loop_
_entity.id
_entity.type
_entity.pdbx_description
1 polymer ?
#
loop_
_entity_poly.entity_id
_entity_poly.type
_entity_poly.pdbx_seq_one_letter_code
_entity_poly.pdbx_strand_id
1 'polypeptide(L)'
;MENKKRALFIDRDGTLIVEPPVDFQVDSLQKLEFVPGVLRNMHFIASTLDFELVMVTNQDGLGTPSFPTSDFLPPHEKMLQTFKGEGVEFDDIIIDRTFENEHKPTRKPGTALLGKYMDGSYDLENSFVIGDRITDIQLAKNLGAMGILLQNADAGKRMIEDAGLEQTCVLVAESWDCIADYLRGGARTAQVSRKTSETDIYISLDLDGHGRCDISTGLGFFDHMLNQIGRHSGFDLTIKTKGDLYVDEHHTVEDTALALGEALRKALGDKRGIERYGFVLPMDDCNCTVALDFGGRPWLVWNADFKRERIGDVPTEMFFHFFKSLSDAAAMNLYVNADGSNEHHKIEGIFKALARALRAASRRDVFLSLIHI
;
A
#
# COMPACT_ATOMS: atom_id res chain seq x y z
N MET A 1 11.15 -7.34 -26.02
CA MET A 1 9.83 -8.00 -25.82
C MET A 1 8.83 -6.87 -25.74
N GLU A 2 7.80 -6.87 -26.59
CA GLU A 2 6.71 -5.87 -26.46
C GLU A 2 6.08 -6.03 -25.09
N ASN A 3 5.92 -4.90 -24.38
CA ASN A 3 5.29 -4.89 -23.07
C ASN A 3 3.79 -5.15 -23.30
N LYS A 4 3.31 -6.35 -22.94
CA LYS A 4 1.88 -6.70 -23.05
C LYS A 4 1.08 -5.82 -22.11
N LYS A 5 -0.11 -5.39 -22.54
CA LYS A 5 -1.03 -4.63 -21.70
C LYS A 5 -1.60 -5.47 -20.57
N ARG A 6 -1.81 -4.88 -19.42
CA ARG A 6 -2.55 -5.49 -18.31
C ARG A 6 -3.98 -4.96 -18.30
N ALA A 7 -4.93 -5.80 -17.93
CA ALA A 7 -6.33 -5.41 -17.82
C ALA A 7 -6.85 -5.56 -16.38
N LEU A 8 -7.74 -4.66 -15.99
CA LEU A 8 -8.48 -4.72 -14.76
C LEU A 8 -9.96 -4.89 -15.10
N PHE A 9 -10.45 -6.12 -14.95
CA PHE A 9 -11.85 -6.46 -15.17
C PHE A 9 -12.63 -6.19 -13.89
N ILE A 10 -13.65 -5.37 -13.95
CA ILE A 10 -14.35 -4.87 -12.76
C ILE A 10 -15.84 -5.16 -12.90
N ASP A 11 -16.42 -5.85 -11.93
CA ASP A 11 -17.86 -5.99 -11.86
C ASP A 11 -18.53 -4.66 -11.50
N ARG A 12 -19.81 -4.54 -11.81
CA ARG A 12 -20.60 -3.33 -11.61
C ARG A 12 -21.35 -3.36 -10.28
N ASP A 13 -22.31 -4.26 -10.14
CA ASP A 13 -23.24 -4.32 -9.01
C ASP A 13 -22.59 -5.03 -7.82
N GLY A 14 -22.69 -4.46 -6.62
CA GLY A 14 -21.96 -4.94 -5.45
C GLY A 14 -20.47 -4.55 -5.42
N THR A 15 -19.92 -4.02 -6.52
CA THR A 15 -18.49 -3.72 -6.67
C THR A 15 -18.23 -2.23 -6.91
N LEU A 16 -18.76 -1.62 -7.97
CA LEU A 16 -18.68 -0.18 -8.24
C LEU A 16 -19.84 0.57 -7.59
N ILE A 17 -21.04 0.01 -7.68
CA ILE A 17 -22.26 0.54 -7.09
C ILE A 17 -22.90 -0.50 -6.16
N VAL A 18 -23.61 -0.02 -5.16
CA VAL A 18 -24.29 -0.86 -4.19
C VAL A 18 -25.43 -1.62 -4.88
N GLU A 19 -25.48 -2.93 -4.71
CA GLU A 19 -26.57 -3.75 -5.23
C GLU A 19 -27.78 -3.65 -4.30
N PRO A 20 -28.99 -3.33 -4.81
CA PRO A 20 -30.21 -3.31 -3.98
C PRO A 20 -30.52 -4.70 -3.39
N PRO A 21 -30.84 -4.81 -2.09
CA PRO A 21 -30.92 -6.11 -1.42
C PRO A 21 -32.24 -6.90 -1.70
N VAL A 22 -33.19 -6.31 -2.42
CA VAL A 22 -34.51 -6.92 -2.63
C VAL A 22 -34.67 -7.48 -4.04
N ASP A 23 -34.37 -6.68 -5.04
CA ASP A 23 -34.57 -7.02 -6.46
C ASP A 23 -33.27 -7.11 -7.27
N PHE A 24 -32.15 -6.79 -6.63
CA PHE A 24 -30.81 -6.86 -7.23
C PHE A 24 -30.66 -6.05 -8.52
N GLN A 25 -31.54 -5.05 -8.78
CA GLN A 25 -31.56 -4.25 -9.97
C GLN A 25 -31.45 -2.76 -9.66
N VAL A 26 -30.46 -2.08 -10.27
CA VAL A 26 -30.36 -0.62 -10.24
C VAL A 26 -31.10 -0.06 -11.46
N ASP A 27 -32.42 0.06 -11.32
CA ASP A 27 -33.37 0.42 -12.37
C ASP A 27 -33.81 1.91 -12.35
N SER A 28 -33.25 2.68 -11.40
CA SER A 28 -33.58 4.09 -11.26
C SER A 28 -32.41 4.88 -10.64
N LEU A 29 -32.43 6.20 -10.84
CA LEU A 29 -31.43 7.11 -10.24
C LEU A 29 -31.48 7.09 -8.70
N GLN A 30 -32.66 6.81 -8.12
CA GLN A 30 -32.83 6.72 -6.67
C GLN A 30 -32.12 5.53 -6.05
N LYS A 31 -31.91 4.45 -6.81
CA LYS A 31 -31.19 3.26 -6.37
C LYS A 31 -29.68 3.33 -6.65
N LEU A 32 -29.24 4.35 -7.40
CA LEU A 32 -27.81 4.52 -7.70
C LEU A 32 -27.07 5.03 -6.45
N GLU A 33 -26.30 4.16 -5.85
CA GLU A 33 -25.40 4.45 -4.74
C GLU A 33 -24.02 3.86 -5.03
N PHE A 34 -22.95 4.66 -4.82
CA PHE A 34 -21.59 4.19 -5.05
C PHE A 34 -21.07 3.44 -3.81
N VAL A 35 -20.33 2.36 -4.06
CA VAL A 35 -19.63 1.65 -2.97
C VAL A 35 -18.66 2.62 -2.28
N PRO A 36 -18.61 2.66 -0.94
CA PRO A 36 -17.75 3.58 -0.21
C PRO A 36 -16.28 3.51 -0.67
N GLY A 37 -15.71 4.68 -0.98
CA GLY A 37 -14.32 4.81 -1.40
C GLY A 37 -14.03 4.48 -2.87
N VAL A 38 -14.99 3.96 -3.64
CA VAL A 38 -14.77 3.54 -5.03
C VAL A 38 -14.28 4.68 -5.92
N LEU A 39 -14.90 5.86 -5.85
CA LEU A 39 -14.56 6.97 -6.75
C LEU A 39 -13.10 7.42 -6.59
N ARG A 40 -12.65 7.66 -5.35
CA ARG A 40 -11.26 8.07 -5.09
C ARG A 40 -10.23 7.01 -5.48
N ASN A 41 -10.55 5.72 -5.23
CA ASN A 41 -9.63 4.63 -5.51
C ASN A 41 -9.58 4.31 -7.01
N MET A 42 -10.71 4.37 -7.72
CA MET A 42 -10.73 4.25 -9.17
C MET A 42 -10.01 5.41 -9.85
N HIS A 43 -10.17 6.66 -9.35
CA HIS A 43 -9.36 7.79 -9.81
C HIS A 43 -7.87 7.51 -9.65
N PHE A 44 -7.45 7.04 -8.47
CA PHE A 44 -6.06 6.65 -8.22
C PHE A 44 -5.61 5.56 -9.21
N ILE A 45 -6.36 4.47 -9.36
CA ILE A 45 -6.03 3.36 -10.26
C ILE A 45 -5.89 3.85 -11.70
N ALA A 46 -6.88 4.61 -12.20
CA ALA A 46 -6.91 5.11 -13.57
C ALA A 46 -5.77 6.09 -13.88
N SER A 47 -5.41 6.94 -12.90
CA SER A 47 -4.39 7.97 -13.09
C SER A 47 -2.96 7.49 -12.85
N THR A 48 -2.77 6.37 -12.15
CA THR A 48 -1.45 6.00 -11.63
C THR A 48 -1.01 4.58 -11.91
N LEU A 49 -1.94 3.67 -12.23
CA LEU A 49 -1.61 2.28 -12.54
C LEU A 49 -1.83 2.01 -14.03
N ASP A 50 -0.94 1.22 -14.63
CA ASP A 50 -0.99 0.89 -16.05
C ASP A 50 -1.90 -0.34 -16.28
N PHE A 51 -3.22 -0.10 -16.24
CA PHE A 51 -4.26 -1.07 -16.56
C PHE A 51 -5.24 -0.52 -17.59
N GLU A 52 -5.65 -1.35 -18.52
CA GLU A 52 -6.86 -1.12 -19.32
C GLU A 52 -8.08 -1.47 -18.44
N LEU A 53 -8.99 -0.52 -18.25
CA LEU A 53 -10.14 -0.66 -17.36
C LEU A 53 -11.34 -1.24 -18.11
N VAL A 54 -11.80 -2.41 -17.70
CA VAL A 54 -12.86 -3.14 -18.38
C VAL A 54 -13.99 -3.44 -17.40
N MET A 55 -15.17 -2.87 -17.64
CA MET A 55 -16.36 -3.24 -16.87
C MET A 55 -16.95 -4.53 -17.41
N VAL A 56 -17.22 -5.52 -16.54
CA VAL A 56 -17.83 -6.80 -16.93
C VAL A 56 -18.98 -7.13 -16.00
N THR A 57 -20.21 -7.04 -16.48
CA THR A 57 -21.39 -7.19 -15.64
C THR A 57 -22.43 -8.14 -16.26
N ASN A 58 -23.09 -8.94 -15.40
CA ASN A 58 -24.27 -9.71 -15.74
C ASN A 58 -25.51 -8.89 -15.36
N GLN A 59 -26.39 -8.63 -16.33
CA GLN A 59 -27.63 -7.88 -16.14
C GLN A 59 -28.82 -8.77 -16.55
N ASP A 60 -29.30 -9.52 -15.58
CA ASP A 60 -30.34 -10.55 -15.80
C ASP A 60 -31.61 -9.97 -16.43
N GLY A 61 -31.95 -10.44 -17.62
CA GLY A 61 -33.14 -10.05 -18.33
C GLY A 61 -33.16 -8.61 -18.85
N LEU A 62 -32.01 -7.95 -18.95
CA LEU A 62 -31.92 -6.61 -19.53
C LEU A 62 -32.47 -6.58 -20.95
N GLY A 63 -33.45 -5.70 -21.20
CA GLY A 63 -34.17 -5.56 -22.44
C GLY A 63 -35.47 -6.36 -22.50
N THR A 64 -35.81 -7.11 -21.45
CA THR A 64 -37.11 -7.76 -21.28
C THR A 64 -38.09 -6.89 -20.50
N PRO A 65 -39.38 -7.28 -20.39
CA PRO A 65 -40.35 -6.55 -19.56
C PRO A 65 -40.00 -6.52 -18.06
N SER A 66 -39.19 -7.49 -17.57
CA SER A 66 -38.76 -7.53 -16.16
C SER A 66 -37.63 -6.55 -15.86
N PHE A 67 -36.85 -6.16 -16.86
CA PHE A 67 -35.81 -5.15 -16.73
C PHE A 67 -35.66 -4.36 -18.06
N PRO A 68 -36.53 -3.37 -18.29
CA PRO A 68 -36.49 -2.58 -19.51
C PRO A 68 -35.19 -1.79 -19.68
N THR A 69 -34.70 -1.68 -20.90
CA THR A 69 -33.51 -0.88 -21.20
C THR A 69 -33.67 0.59 -20.78
N SER A 70 -34.90 1.12 -20.85
CA SER A 70 -35.24 2.49 -20.42
C SER A 70 -34.98 2.74 -18.93
N ASP A 71 -35.05 1.71 -18.11
CA ASP A 71 -34.86 1.79 -16.66
C ASP A 71 -33.38 1.59 -16.27
N PHE A 72 -32.67 0.75 -17.02
CA PHE A 72 -31.24 0.50 -16.83
C PHE A 72 -30.36 1.71 -17.27
N LEU A 73 -30.65 2.31 -18.43
CA LEU A 73 -29.76 3.31 -19.03
C LEU A 73 -29.53 4.55 -18.18
N PRO A 74 -30.54 5.21 -17.57
CA PRO A 74 -30.33 6.45 -16.83
C PRO A 74 -29.35 6.30 -15.64
N PRO A 75 -29.49 5.31 -14.74
CA PRO A 75 -28.52 5.12 -13.67
C PRO A 75 -27.15 4.66 -14.19
N HIS A 76 -27.09 3.84 -15.24
CA HIS A 76 -25.84 3.39 -15.83
C HIS A 76 -25.05 4.56 -16.46
N GLU A 77 -25.69 5.38 -17.26
CA GLU A 77 -25.06 6.57 -17.87
C GLU A 77 -24.63 7.58 -16.81
N LYS A 78 -25.45 7.77 -15.76
CA LYS A 78 -25.10 8.65 -14.65
C LYS A 78 -23.87 8.16 -13.87
N MET A 79 -23.78 6.86 -13.65
CA MET A 79 -22.59 6.23 -13.05
C MET A 79 -21.35 6.49 -13.90
N LEU A 80 -21.41 6.24 -15.21
CA LEU A 80 -20.29 6.49 -16.13
C LEU A 80 -19.89 7.97 -16.18
N GLN A 81 -20.86 8.88 -16.22
CA GLN A 81 -20.61 10.32 -16.17
C GLN A 81 -19.90 10.73 -14.87
N THR A 82 -20.28 10.12 -13.74
CA THR A 82 -19.66 10.40 -12.45
C THR A 82 -18.19 9.93 -12.45
N PHE A 83 -17.92 8.71 -12.89
CA PHE A 83 -16.55 8.20 -13.04
C PHE A 83 -15.72 9.07 -14.00
N LYS A 84 -16.29 9.47 -15.13
CA LYS A 84 -15.60 10.36 -16.08
C LYS A 84 -15.30 11.73 -15.46
N GLY A 85 -16.20 12.26 -14.64
CA GLY A 85 -15.97 13.50 -13.86
C GLY A 85 -14.80 13.41 -12.89
N GLU A 86 -14.51 12.19 -12.39
CA GLU A 86 -13.37 11.87 -11.55
C GLU A 86 -12.12 11.44 -12.36
N GLY A 87 -12.14 11.56 -13.69
CA GLY A 87 -11.02 11.19 -14.56
C GLY A 87 -10.89 9.68 -14.81
N VAL A 88 -11.95 8.90 -14.57
CA VAL A 88 -11.99 7.46 -14.84
C VAL A 88 -12.81 7.18 -16.08
N GLU A 89 -12.18 6.67 -17.12
CA GLU A 89 -12.84 6.17 -18.33
C GLU A 89 -12.62 4.65 -18.45
N PHE A 90 -13.68 3.90 -18.73
CA PHE A 90 -13.58 2.49 -19.02
C PHE A 90 -13.25 2.30 -20.50
N ASP A 91 -12.20 1.54 -20.79
CA ASP A 91 -11.77 1.22 -22.16
C ASP A 91 -12.77 0.28 -22.84
N ASP A 92 -13.48 -0.53 -22.06
CA ASP A 92 -14.55 -1.40 -22.55
C ASP A 92 -15.63 -1.63 -21.49
N ILE A 93 -16.86 -1.85 -21.94
CA ILE A 93 -18.02 -2.15 -21.09
C ILE A 93 -18.74 -3.35 -21.68
N ILE A 94 -18.64 -4.48 -20.99
CA ILE A 94 -19.16 -5.78 -21.41
C ILE A 94 -20.35 -6.13 -20.53
N ILE A 95 -21.53 -6.24 -21.16
CA ILE A 95 -22.80 -6.50 -20.49
C ILE A 95 -23.39 -7.81 -21.04
N ASP A 96 -23.45 -8.83 -20.21
CA ASP A 96 -24.28 -10.00 -20.49
C ASP A 96 -25.72 -9.74 -20.04
N ARG A 97 -26.70 -10.13 -20.87
CA ARG A 97 -28.14 -9.87 -20.66
C ARG A 97 -28.95 -11.13 -20.40
N THR A 98 -28.27 -12.27 -20.35
CA THR A 98 -28.92 -13.57 -20.23
C THR A 98 -29.28 -13.89 -18.79
N PHE A 99 -30.30 -14.70 -18.61
CA PHE A 99 -30.61 -15.27 -17.31
C PHE A 99 -29.68 -16.41 -16.96
N GLU A 100 -29.48 -16.66 -15.68
CA GLU A 100 -28.58 -17.72 -15.17
C GLU A 100 -28.98 -19.11 -15.70
N ASN A 101 -30.29 -19.39 -15.78
CA ASN A 101 -30.82 -20.67 -16.27
C ASN A 101 -30.61 -20.93 -17.77
N GLU A 102 -30.18 -19.93 -18.54
CA GLU A 102 -29.85 -20.10 -19.96
C GLU A 102 -28.46 -20.70 -20.17
N HIS A 103 -27.60 -20.72 -19.14
CA HIS A 103 -26.23 -21.27 -19.15
C HIS A 103 -25.39 -20.82 -20.36
N LYS A 104 -25.48 -19.53 -20.73
CA LYS A 104 -24.73 -19.00 -21.87
C LYS A 104 -23.25 -18.83 -21.57
N PRO A 105 -22.35 -19.11 -22.52
CA PRO A 105 -20.91 -18.92 -22.32
C PRO A 105 -20.49 -17.43 -22.29
N THR A 106 -21.41 -16.51 -22.56
CA THR A 106 -21.23 -15.07 -22.50
C THR A 106 -21.38 -14.52 -21.07
N ARG A 107 -22.17 -15.21 -20.23
CA ARG A 107 -22.42 -14.84 -18.83
C ARG A 107 -21.24 -15.24 -17.94
N LYS A 108 -20.83 -14.37 -17.01
CA LYS A 108 -19.83 -14.74 -15.99
C LYS A 108 -20.27 -15.98 -15.22
N PRO A 109 -19.41 -16.97 -15.03
CA PRO A 109 -17.95 -16.98 -15.26
C PRO A 109 -17.50 -17.34 -16.69
N GLY A 110 -18.39 -17.36 -17.69
CA GLY A 110 -18.02 -17.58 -19.09
C GLY A 110 -17.20 -16.43 -19.68
N THR A 111 -16.34 -16.74 -20.65
CA THR A 111 -15.38 -15.80 -21.25
C THR A 111 -15.66 -15.44 -22.70
N ALA A 112 -16.81 -15.87 -23.27
CA ALA A 112 -17.06 -15.74 -24.71
C ALA A 112 -17.11 -14.29 -25.20
N LEU A 113 -17.47 -13.31 -24.34
CA LEU A 113 -17.41 -11.89 -24.67
C LEU A 113 -16.01 -11.26 -24.48
N LEU A 114 -15.06 -12.02 -23.89
CA LEU A 114 -13.73 -11.53 -23.50
C LEU A 114 -12.62 -12.07 -24.42
N GLY A 115 -12.99 -12.64 -25.57
CA GLY A 115 -12.03 -13.30 -26.49
C GLY A 115 -10.88 -12.42 -26.95
N LYS A 116 -11.10 -11.09 -27.09
CA LYS A 116 -10.03 -10.15 -27.48
C LYS A 116 -8.91 -10.04 -26.43
N TYR A 117 -9.22 -10.30 -25.17
CA TYR A 117 -8.21 -10.27 -24.10
C TYR A 117 -7.41 -11.57 -24.01
N MET A 118 -7.91 -12.65 -24.62
CA MET A 118 -7.32 -14.01 -24.59
C MET A 118 -6.50 -14.33 -25.85
N ASP A 119 -6.33 -13.38 -26.77
CA ASP A 119 -5.60 -13.56 -28.03
C ASP A 119 -4.06 -13.54 -27.88
N GLY A 120 -3.56 -13.32 -26.68
CA GLY A 120 -2.13 -13.25 -26.34
C GLY A 120 -1.53 -11.85 -26.34
N SER A 121 -2.31 -10.80 -26.67
CA SER A 121 -1.88 -9.38 -26.61
C SER A 121 -1.86 -8.82 -25.20
N TYR A 122 -2.56 -9.46 -24.26
CA TYR A 122 -2.63 -9.06 -22.86
C TYR A 122 -1.78 -9.97 -21.96
N ASP A 123 -1.25 -9.40 -20.88
CA ASP A 123 -0.60 -10.09 -19.78
C ASP A 123 -1.65 -10.46 -18.73
N LEU A 124 -2.37 -11.55 -18.97
CA LEU A 124 -3.45 -11.99 -18.10
C LEU A 124 -2.94 -12.50 -16.73
N GLU A 125 -1.73 -13.04 -16.66
CA GLU A 125 -1.12 -13.48 -15.40
C GLU A 125 -0.91 -12.31 -14.42
N ASN A 126 -0.71 -11.09 -14.93
CA ASN A 126 -0.57 -9.85 -14.15
C ASN A 126 -1.82 -8.94 -14.28
N SER A 127 -2.94 -9.49 -14.73
CA SER A 127 -4.24 -8.84 -14.81
C SER A 127 -5.16 -9.32 -13.70
N PHE A 128 -6.19 -8.53 -13.36
CA PHE A 128 -7.07 -8.85 -12.23
C PHE A 128 -8.54 -8.79 -12.62
N VAL A 129 -9.35 -9.63 -11.94
CA VAL A 129 -10.81 -9.52 -11.91
C VAL A 129 -11.23 -9.11 -10.51
N ILE A 130 -11.98 -8.01 -10.38
CA ILE A 130 -12.52 -7.50 -9.13
C ILE A 130 -14.03 -7.68 -9.12
N GLY A 131 -14.56 -8.34 -8.11
CA GLY A 131 -16.00 -8.52 -7.94
C GLY A 131 -16.37 -8.92 -6.53
N ASP A 132 -17.65 -8.95 -6.24
CA ASP A 132 -18.20 -9.29 -4.92
C ASP A 132 -18.72 -10.74 -4.83
N ARG A 133 -18.68 -11.47 -5.95
CA ARG A 133 -19.21 -12.84 -6.08
C ARG A 133 -18.16 -13.87 -6.48
N ILE A 134 -18.42 -15.13 -6.14
CA ILE A 134 -17.58 -16.28 -6.56
C ILE A 134 -17.48 -16.40 -8.08
N THR A 135 -18.53 -16.02 -8.81
CA THR A 135 -18.53 -16.04 -10.29
C THR A 135 -17.48 -15.12 -10.88
N ASP A 136 -17.09 -14.05 -10.19
CA ASP A 136 -16.02 -13.14 -10.62
C ASP A 136 -14.65 -13.81 -10.45
N ILE A 137 -14.44 -14.50 -9.35
CA ILE A 137 -13.19 -15.24 -9.12
C ILE A 137 -13.08 -16.46 -10.04
N GLN A 138 -14.21 -17.10 -10.36
CA GLN A 138 -14.25 -18.14 -11.40
C GLN A 138 -13.94 -17.58 -12.78
N LEU A 139 -14.42 -16.35 -13.10
CA LEU A 139 -14.06 -15.65 -14.32
C LEU A 139 -12.55 -15.39 -14.38
N ALA A 140 -11.95 -14.94 -13.27
CA ALA A 140 -10.49 -14.76 -13.18
C ALA A 140 -9.75 -16.06 -13.54
N LYS A 141 -10.16 -17.17 -12.94
CA LYS A 141 -9.61 -18.51 -13.24
C LYS A 141 -9.73 -18.87 -14.73
N ASN A 142 -10.91 -18.63 -15.31
CA ASN A 142 -11.17 -18.98 -16.71
C ASN A 142 -10.41 -18.08 -17.71
N LEU A 143 -10.08 -16.85 -17.32
CA LEU A 143 -9.22 -15.94 -18.08
C LEU A 143 -7.72 -16.24 -17.91
N GLY A 144 -7.32 -16.94 -16.86
CA GLY A 144 -5.92 -17.05 -16.45
C GLY A 144 -5.40 -15.79 -15.75
N ALA A 145 -6.31 -15.01 -15.15
CA ALA A 145 -6.04 -13.79 -14.38
C ALA A 145 -6.12 -14.07 -12.87
N MET A 146 -5.74 -13.08 -12.07
CA MET A 146 -5.86 -13.10 -10.61
C MET A 146 -7.23 -12.56 -10.17
N GLY A 147 -7.82 -13.12 -9.11
CA GLY A 147 -9.11 -12.67 -8.56
C GLY A 147 -8.95 -11.84 -7.29
N ILE A 148 -9.73 -10.76 -7.17
CA ILE A 148 -9.88 -9.96 -5.95
C ILE A 148 -11.36 -9.98 -5.58
N LEU A 149 -11.66 -10.55 -4.40
CA LEU A 149 -13.04 -10.64 -3.89
C LEU A 149 -13.30 -9.48 -2.92
N LEU A 150 -14.25 -8.60 -3.25
CA LEU A 150 -14.71 -7.52 -2.38
C LEU A 150 -15.78 -8.06 -1.42
N GLN A 151 -15.36 -8.48 -0.23
CA GLN A 151 -16.24 -9.12 0.74
C GLN A 151 -15.66 -9.02 2.15
N ASN A 152 -16.49 -9.22 3.18
CA ASN A 152 -15.99 -9.40 4.55
C ASN A 152 -14.92 -10.51 4.60
N ALA A 153 -13.83 -10.28 5.36
CA ALA A 153 -12.65 -11.16 5.35
C ALA A 153 -12.98 -12.62 5.69
N ASP A 154 -13.79 -12.86 6.75
CA ASP A 154 -14.10 -14.22 7.18
C ASP A 154 -15.11 -14.91 6.25
N ALA A 155 -16.12 -14.17 5.78
CA ALA A 155 -17.10 -14.69 4.82
C ALA A 155 -16.44 -15.00 3.48
N GLY A 156 -15.65 -14.07 2.94
CA GLY A 156 -14.96 -14.21 1.67
C GLY A 156 -13.98 -15.38 1.67
N LYS A 157 -13.21 -15.58 2.75
CA LYS A 157 -12.29 -16.74 2.85
C LYS A 157 -13.04 -18.06 2.76
N ARG A 158 -14.16 -18.20 3.50
CA ARG A 158 -14.99 -19.42 3.40
C ARG A 158 -15.54 -19.63 2.01
N MET A 159 -16.05 -18.57 1.35
CA MET A 159 -16.54 -18.65 -0.02
C MET A 159 -15.45 -19.15 -0.99
N ILE A 160 -14.22 -18.70 -0.83
CA ILE A 160 -13.08 -19.11 -1.67
C ILE A 160 -12.69 -20.57 -1.40
N GLU A 161 -12.59 -20.95 -0.12
CA GLU A 161 -12.29 -22.34 0.30
C GLU A 161 -13.35 -23.32 -0.21
N ASP A 162 -14.64 -23.01 -0.01
CA ASP A 162 -15.76 -23.84 -0.47
C ASP A 162 -15.80 -24.03 -2.00
N ALA A 163 -15.29 -23.02 -2.75
CA ALA A 163 -15.23 -23.04 -4.20
C ALA A 163 -13.92 -23.62 -4.76
N GLY A 164 -12.90 -23.87 -3.95
CA GLY A 164 -11.58 -24.36 -4.38
C GLY A 164 -10.85 -23.36 -5.28
N LEU A 165 -10.86 -22.07 -4.88
CA LEU A 165 -10.31 -20.96 -5.67
C LEU A 165 -9.14 -20.25 -4.99
N GLU A 166 -8.50 -20.87 -3.98
CA GLU A 166 -7.43 -20.28 -3.18
C GLU A 166 -6.20 -19.89 -4.01
N GLN A 167 -5.94 -20.60 -5.10
CA GLN A 167 -4.82 -20.30 -6.00
C GLN A 167 -5.13 -19.15 -6.96
N THR A 168 -6.41 -18.82 -7.15
CA THR A 168 -6.86 -17.76 -8.05
C THR A 168 -7.14 -16.47 -7.30
N CYS A 169 -7.78 -16.55 -6.13
CA CYS A 169 -8.09 -15.39 -5.31
C CYS A 169 -6.85 -14.94 -4.54
N VAL A 170 -6.28 -13.80 -4.94
CA VAL A 170 -5.07 -13.26 -4.32
C VAL A 170 -5.37 -12.30 -3.16
N LEU A 171 -6.61 -11.82 -3.08
CA LEU A 171 -7.05 -10.90 -2.02
C LEU A 171 -8.55 -11.05 -1.77
N VAL A 172 -8.92 -11.17 -0.50
CA VAL A 172 -10.27 -10.85 -0.02
C VAL A 172 -10.18 -9.48 0.63
N ALA A 173 -10.85 -8.48 0.04
CA ALA A 173 -10.78 -7.08 0.43
C ALA A 173 -12.11 -6.64 1.05
N GLU A 174 -12.07 -5.96 2.19
CA GLU A 174 -13.27 -5.39 2.83
C GLU A 174 -13.61 -3.99 2.30
N SER A 175 -12.75 -3.40 1.49
CA SER A 175 -12.94 -2.05 0.95
C SER A 175 -12.11 -1.81 -0.31
N TRP A 176 -12.47 -0.77 -1.06
CA TRP A 176 -11.70 -0.28 -2.19
C TRP A 176 -10.31 0.24 -1.80
N ASP A 177 -10.12 0.70 -0.56
CA ASP A 177 -8.80 1.11 -0.07
C ASP A 177 -7.85 -0.11 -0.02
N CYS A 178 -8.32 -1.25 0.48
CA CYS A 178 -7.53 -2.50 0.48
C CYS A 178 -7.18 -2.96 -0.94
N ILE A 179 -8.13 -2.83 -1.90
CA ILE A 179 -7.90 -3.17 -3.31
C ILE A 179 -6.83 -2.27 -3.92
N ALA A 180 -6.96 -0.96 -3.77
CA ALA A 180 -6.01 0.01 -4.30
C ALA A 180 -4.60 -0.19 -3.71
N ASP A 181 -4.51 -0.45 -2.41
CA ASP A 181 -3.24 -0.73 -1.73
C ASP A 181 -2.59 -2.01 -2.25
N TYR A 182 -3.38 -3.06 -2.48
CA TYR A 182 -2.89 -4.31 -3.07
C TYR A 182 -2.36 -4.08 -4.50
N LEU A 183 -3.14 -3.44 -5.37
CA LEU A 183 -2.78 -3.16 -6.76
C LEU A 183 -1.56 -2.24 -6.88
N ARG A 184 -1.37 -1.38 -5.92
CA ARG A 184 -0.18 -0.51 -5.77
C ARG A 184 1.11 -1.29 -5.50
N GLY A 185 1.05 -2.60 -5.27
CA GLY A 185 2.19 -3.48 -4.98
C GLY A 185 2.25 -3.93 -3.52
N GLY A 186 1.10 -4.09 -2.88
CA GLY A 186 0.93 -4.63 -1.54
C GLY A 186 1.19 -3.65 -0.40
N ALA A 187 0.80 -4.03 0.80
CA ALA A 187 1.12 -3.32 2.03
C ALA A 187 2.64 -3.34 2.27
N ARG A 188 3.24 -2.17 2.48
CA ARG A 188 4.66 -2.03 2.80
C ARG A 188 4.88 -2.16 4.31
N THR A 189 4.62 -3.35 4.82
CA THR A 189 4.75 -3.66 6.24
C THR A 189 5.89 -4.63 6.50
N ALA A 190 6.47 -4.56 7.68
CA ALA A 190 7.46 -5.52 8.14
C ALA A 190 7.35 -5.75 9.65
N GLN A 191 7.61 -6.98 10.07
CA GLN A 191 7.83 -7.33 11.46
C GLN A 191 9.22 -7.92 11.61
N VAL A 192 9.93 -7.49 12.65
CA VAL A 192 11.27 -7.96 13.00
C VAL A 192 11.28 -8.31 14.47
N SER A 193 11.70 -9.52 14.77
CA SER A 193 12.04 -9.96 16.14
C SER A 193 13.52 -10.31 16.18
N ARG A 194 14.28 -9.66 17.04
CA ARG A 194 15.71 -9.88 17.23
C ARG A 194 15.98 -10.17 18.70
N LYS A 195 16.62 -11.29 18.96
CA LYS A 195 16.98 -11.68 20.32
C LYS A 195 18.45 -12.08 20.39
N THR A 196 19.17 -11.47 21.30
CA THR A 196 20.58 -11.77 21.63
C THR A 196 20.68 -12.15 23.10
N SER A 197 21.90 -12.24 23.64
CA SER A 197 22.14 -12.34 25.09
C SER A 197 21.87 -11.01 25.81
N GLU A 198 22.00 -9.88 25.12
CA GLU A 198 21.94 -8.52 25.66
C GLU A 198 20.57 -7.87 25.45
N THR A 199 19.87 -8.21 24.35
CA THR A 199 18.65 -7.53 23.93
C THR A 199 17.53 -8.48 23.47
N ASP A 200 16.27 -8.07 23.68
CA ASP A 200 15.07 -8.72 23.13
C ASP A 200 14.19 -7.63 22.50
N ILE A 201 14.09 -7.63 21.17
CA ILE A 201 13.54 -6.54 20.38
C ILE A 201 12.42 -7.04 19.47
N TYR A 202 11.30 -6.32 19.47
CA TYR A 202 10.21 -6.48 18.51
C TYR A 202 9.92 -5.14 17.83
N ILE A 203 9.89 -5.14 16.50
CA ILE A 203 9.49 -3.99 15.67
C ILE A 203 8.39 -4.41 14.71
N SER A 204 7.33 -3.58 14.63
CA SER A 204 6.33 -3.61 13.57
C SER A 204 6.31 -2.26 12.89
N LEU A 205 6.44 -2.25 11.58
CA LEU A 205 6.53 -1.04 10.74
C LEU A 205 5.54 -1.13 9.59
N ASP A 206 4.79 -0.05 9.37
CA ASP A 206 3.98 0.18 8.18
C ASP A 206 4.38 1.52 7.54
N LEU A 207 4.92 1.49 6.31
CA LEU A 207 5.35 2.68 5.58
C LEU A 207 4.18 3.49 5.01
N ASP A 208 3.00 2.88 4.89
CA ASP A 208 1.76 3.50 4.39
C ASP A 208 0.81 3.88 5.55
N GLY A 209 1.34 3.95 6.78
CA GLY A 209 0.62 4.26 8.02
C GLY A 209 0.20 5.73 8.16
N HIS A 210 -0.22 6.07 9.39
CA HIS A 210 -0.76 7.39 9.75
C HIS A 210 0.04 8.09 10.88
N GLY A 211 1.24 7.60 11.19
CA GLY A 211 2.12 8.16 12.24
C GLY A 211 1.76 7.70 13.65
N ARG A 212 1.09 6.56 13.80
CA ARG A 212 0.81 5.96 15.11
C ARG A 212 2.07 5.30 15.65
N CYS A 213 2.45 5.64 16.89
CA CYS A 213 3.66 5.13 17.52
C CYS A 213 3.34 4.47 18.84
N ASP A 214 3.93 3.28 19.07
CA ASP A 214 3.94 2.58 20.36
C ASP A 214 5.37 2.11 20.67
N ILE A 215 6.14 2.96 21.37
CA ILE A 215 7.58 2.82 21.54
C ILE A 215 7.94 2.69 23.01
N SER A 216 8.78 1.72 23.34
CA SER A 216 9.31 1.49 24.67
C SER A 216 10.64 0.77 24.58
N THR A 217 11.74 1.44 24.93
CA THR A 217 13.10 0.89 24.98
C THR A 217 13.71 0.87 26.38
N GLY A 218 13.03 1.53 27.33
CA GLY A 218 13.56 1.76 28.66
C GLY A 218 14.41 3.04 28.79
N LEU A 219 14.66 3.74 27.69
CA LEU A 219 15.36 5.03 27.63
C LEU A 219 14.38 6.10 27.18
N GLY A 220 13.96 6.99 28.09
CA GLY A 220 12.87 7.93 27.83
C GLY A 220 13.19 8.95 26.71
N PHE A 221 14.43 9.43 26.68
CA PHE A 221 14.85 10.33 25.61
C PHE A 221 14.95 9.60 24.26
N PHE A 222 15.44 8.39 24.22
CA PHE A 222 15.52 7.58 23.01
C PHE A 222 14.12 7.25 22.48
N ASP A 223 13.18 6.89 23.35
CA ASP A 223 11.77 6.68 22.99
C ASP A 223 11.17 7.94 22.34
N HIS A 224 11.49 9.14 22.88
CA HIS A 224 11.06 10.39 22.28
C HIS A 224 11.67 10.61 20.89
N MET A 225 12.95 10.29 20.68
CA MET A 225 13.61 10.39 19.37
C MET A 225 13.01 9.42 18.34
N LEU A 226 12.76 8.17 18.71
CA LEU A 226 12.12 7.18 17.85
C LEU A 226 10.67 7.57 17.48
N ASN A 227 9.94 8.20 18.41
CA ASN A 227 8.63 8.79 18.14
C ASN A 227 8.68 9.89 17.06
N GLN A 228 9.77 10.69 16.98
CA GLN A 228 9.94 11.67 15.89
C GLN A 228 9.99 10.94 14.53
N ILE A 229 10.67 9.78 14.46
CA ILE A 229 10.72 8.99 13.22
C ILE A 229 9.30 8.63 12.77
N GLY A 230 8.51 7.93 13.57
CA GLY A 230 7.17 7.48 13.18
C GLY A 230 6.24 8.64 12.84
N ARG A 231 6.14 9.65 13.73
CA ARG A 231 5.21 10.77 13.56
C ARG A 231 5.51 11.64 12.34
N HIS A 232 6.78 11.98 12.12
CA HIS A 232 7.15 12.89 11.03
C HIS A 232 7.31 12.20 9.67
N SER A 233 7.59 10.89 9.66
CA SER A 233 7.51 10.10 8.42
C SER A 233 6.08 9.75 8.03
N GLY A 234 5.16 9.70 9.00
CA GLY A 234 3.81 9.19 8.83
C GLY A 234 3.72 7.67 8.93
N PHE A 235 4.81 6.99 9.28
CA PHE A 235 4.83 5.54 9.46
C PHE A 235 4.08 5.13 10.73
N ASP A 236 3.34 4.03 10.69
CA ASP A 236 2.90 3.37 11.92
C ASP A 236 4.05 2.52 12.44
N LEU A 237 4.51 2.78 13.68
CA LEU A 237 5.74 2.24 14.22
C LEU A 237 5.55 1.74 15.66
N THR A 238 5.72 0.44 15.83
CA THR A 238 5.81 -0.19 17.15
C THR A 238 7.24 -0.65 17.39
N ILE A 239 7.85 -0.25 18.51
CA ILE A 239 9.18 -0.70 18.96
C ILE A 239 9.08 -1.12 20.42
N LYS A 240 9.42 -2.35 20.71
CA LYS A 240 9.54 -2.89 22.07
C LYS A 240 10.92 -3.48 22.23
N THR A 241 11.75 -2.83 23.03
CA THR A 241 13.13 -3.28 23.32
C THR A 241 13.29 -3.52 24.83
N LYS A 242 13.85 -4.65 25.17
CA LYS A 242 14.37 -4.97 26.51
C LYS A 242 15.86 -5.20 26.37
N GLY A 243 16.66 -4.28 26.82
CA GLY A 243 18.13 -4.38 26.83
C GLY A 243 18.69 -4.52 28.23
N ASP A 244 19.96 -4.77 28.28
CA ASP A 244 20.78 -4.92 29.50
C ASP A 244 21.22 -3.56 30.07
N LEU A 245 20.28 -2.64 30.25
CA LEU A 245 20.50 -1.25 30.73
C LEU A 245 21.23 -1.17 32.08
N TYR A 246 21.38 -2.28 32.78
CA TYR A 246 22.20 -2.37 33.99
C TYR A 246 23.71 -2.37 33.67
N VAL A 247 24.09 -2.65 32.42
CA VAL A 247 25.45 -2.52 31.89
C VAL A 247 25.64 -1.08 31.39
N ASP A 248 24.96 -0.75 30.27
CA ASP A 248 24.84 0.60 29.72
C ASP A 248 23.71 0.63 28.66
N GLU A 249 23.59 1.73 27.94
CA GLU A 249 22.59 1.91 26.87
C GLU A 249 23.05 1.44 25.49
N HIS A 250 24.30 1.09 25.29
CA HIS A 250 24.93 0.82 24.00
C HIS A 250 24.18 -0.25 23.19
N HIS A 251 24.07 -1.47 23.78
CA HIS A 251 23.37 -2.58 23.11
C HIS A 251 21.91 -2.25 22.79
N THR A 252 21.21 -1.55 23.69
CA THR A 252 19.82 -1.14 23.50
C THR A 252 19.67 -0.22 22.30
N VAL A 253 20.52 0.79 22.16
CA VAL A 253 20.44 1.78 21.08
C VAL A 253 20.86 1.18 19.75
N GLU A 254 22.00 0.49 19.72
CA GLU A 254 22.56 -0.06 18.48
C GLU A 254 21.70 -1.20 17.89
N ASP A 255 21.30 -2.17 18.72
CA ASP A 255 20.48 -3.29 18.29
C ASP A 255 19.06 -2.85 17.86
N THR A 256 18.48 -1.83 18.52
CA THR A 256 17.21 -1.23 18.06
C THR A 256 17.38 -0.58 16.70
N ALA A 257 18.50 0.11 16.44
CA ALA A 257 18.77 0.70 15.12
C ALA A 257 18.94 -0.37 14.03
N LEU A 258 19.65 -1.47 14.33
CA LEU A 258 19.81 -2.60 13.42
C LEU A 258 18.44 -3.23 13.06
N ALA A 259 17.61 -3.49 14.07
CA ALA A 259 16.27 -4.07 13.88
C ALA A 259 15.34 -3.12 13.09
N LEU A 260 15.40 -1.81 13.34
CA LEU A 260 14.62 -0.81 12.58
C LEU A 260 15.09 -0.70 11.14
N GLY A 261 16.39 -0.72 10.90
CA GLY A 261 16.95 -0.74 9.55
C GLY A 261 16.55 -2.00 8.77
N GLU A 262 16.56 -3.16 9.42
CA GLU A 262 16.08 -4.40 8.84
C GLU A 262 14.57 -4.33 8.49
N ALA A 263 13.75 -3.76 9.38
CA ALA A 263 12.33 -3.56 9.15
C ALA A 263 12.08 -2.63 7.95
N LEU A 264 12.80 -1.51 7.85
CA LEU A 264 12.75 -0.60 6.71
C LEU A 264 13.11 -1.33 5.41
N ARG A 265 14.21 -2.08 5.39
CA ARG A 265 14.64 -2.84 4.21
C ARG A 265 13.60 -3.86 3.77
N LYS A 266 13.00 -4.59 4.70
CA LYS A 266 11.94 -5.58 4.42
C LYS A 266 10.68 -4.90 3.87
N ALA A 267 10.24 -3.82 4.50
CA ALA A 267 9.04 -3.10 4.09
C ALA A 267 9.19 -2.40 2.71
N LEU A 268 10.40 -1.93 2.37
CA LEU A 268 10.70 -1.35 1.06
C LEU A 268 10.77 -2.39 -0.07
N GLY A 269 10.96 -3.67 0.25
CA GLY A 269 11.02 -4.76 -0.71
C GLY A 269 12.10 -4.56 -1.77
N ASP A 270 11.72 -4.70 -3.03
CA ASP A 270 12.60 -4.54 -4.20
C ASP A 270 12.88 -3.07 -4.58
N LYS A 271 12.28 -2.13 -3.85
CA LYS A 271 12.44 -0.67 -4.02
C LYS A 271 11.94 -0.13 -5.37
N ARG A 272 11.11 -0.87 -6.11
CA ARG A 272 10.51 -0.38 -7.35
C ARG A 272 9.45 0.67 -7.05
N GLY A 273 9.37 1.71 -7.89
CA GLY A 273 8.36 2.74 -7.81
C GLY A 273 8.42 3.61 -6.55
N ILE A 274 9.58 3.72 -5.86
CA ILE A 274 9.80 4.68 -4.80
C ILE A 274 10.64 5.86 -5.31
N GLU A 275 10.51 7.03 -4.68
CA GLU A 275 11.30 8.22 -5.03
C GLU A 275 12.79 8.07 -4.68
N ARG A 276 13.16 7.11 -3.83
CA ARG A 276 14.53 6.74 -3.47
C ARG A 276 15.31 7.78 -2.69
N TYR A 277 15.13 9.07 -2.93
CA TYR A 277 15.88 10.17 -2.34
C TYR A 277 15.04 11.07 -1.45
N GLY A 278 15.65 11.67 -0.41
CA GLY A 278 14.95 12.61 0.48
C GLY A 278 15.91 13.44 1.34
N PHE A 279 15.47 14.64 1.80
CA PHE A 279 16.31 15.62 2.52
C PHE A 279 15.54 16.72 3.27
N VAL A 280 16.19 17.30 4.24
CA VAL A 280 16.27 18.62 4.94
C VAL A 280 15.20 19.11 5.91
N LEU A 281 15.66 19.72 7.08
CA LEU A 281 14.80 20.54 7.96
C LEU A 281 15.59 21.49 8.91
N PRO A 282 15.20 22.80 9.08
CA PRO A 282 15.58 23.66 10.21
C PRO A 282 14.76 23.35 11.47
N MET A 283 15.34 23.54 12.66
CA MET A 283 14.66 23.47 13.95
C MET A 283 15.19 24.55 14.91
N ASP A 284 14.39 25.59 15.15
CA ASP A 284 14.72 26.75 15.99
C ASP A 284 16.10 27.34 15.65
N ASP A 285 17.04 27.28 16.61
CA ASP A 285 18.43 27.73 16.45
C ASP A 285 19.33 26.76 15.69
N CYS A 286 18.79 25.59 15.28
CA CYS A 286 19.53 24.53 14.62
C CYS A 286 19.14 24.40 13.16
N ASN A 287 20.13 24.17 12.30
CA ASN A 287 19.93 23.76 10.91
C ASN A 287 20.39 22.32 10.76
N CYS A 288 19.46 21.42 10.42
CA CYS A 288 19.73 20.01 10.28
C CYS A 288 19.45 19.57 8.84
N THR A 289 20.46 19.00 8.19
CA THR A 289 20.34 18.41 6.86
C THR A 289 20.52 16.91 6.98
N VAL A 290 19.53 16.15 6.58
CA VAL A 290 19.66 14.71 6.36
C VAL A 290 19.30 14.42 4.91
N ALA A 291 20.26 13.88 4.16
CA ALA A 291 20.01 13.36 2.82
C ALA A 291 20.20 11.85 2.83
N LEU A 292 19.34 11.12 2.15
CA LEU A 292 19.44 9.67 2.05
C LEU A 292 19.22 9.15 0.63
N ASP A 293 19.83 8.00 0.35
CA ASP A 293 19.63 7.22 -0.86
C ASP A 293 19.50 5.73 -0.51
N PHE A 294 18.39 5.10 -0.89
CA PHE A 294 18.17 3.66 -0.76
C PHE A 294 18.92 2.84 -1.83
N GLY A 295 20.14 3.27 -2.20
CA GLY A 295 20.97 2.68 -3.24
C GLY A 295 21.51 1.27 -2.97
N GLY A 296 21.24 0.68 -1.81
CA GLY A 296 21.65 -0.68 -1.45
C GLY A 296 23.10 -0.82 -0.97
N ARG A 297 23.88 0.26 -0.96
CA ARG A 297 25.25 0.32 -0.46
C ARG A 297 25.32 1.24 0.74
N PRO A 298 25.44 0.72 1.97
CA PRO A 298 25.41 1.55 3.17
C PRO A 298 26.64 2.45 3.26
N TRP A 299 26.41 3.71 3.61
CA TRP A 299 27.47 4.66 3.90
C TRP A 299 26.93 5.81 4.75
N LEU A 300 27.59 6.12 5.85
CA LEU A 300 27.24 7.27 6.70
C LEU A 300 28.31 8.34 6.61
N VAL A 301 27.89 9.58 6.30
CA VAL A 301 28.66 10.80 6.54
C VAL A 301 28.01 11.52 7.69
N TRP A 302 28.75 11.78 8.76
CA TRP A 302 28.27 12.40 9.97
C TRP A 302 29.03 13.67 10.31
N ASN A 303 28.39 14.81 10.19
CA ASN A 303 28.91 16.15 10.51
C ASN A 303 28.01 16.82 11.54
N ALA A 304 27.99 16.27 12.74
CA ALA A 304 27.21 16.77 13.85
C ALA A 304 28.01 16.61 15.15
N ASP A 305 28.61 17.69 15.63
CA ASP A 305 29.40 17.67 16.86
C ASP A 305 28.52 17.97 18.07
N PHE A 306 28.71 17.21 19.14
CA PHE A 306 28.07 17.41 20.43
C PHE A 306 29.15 17.62 21.50
N LYS A 307 28.95 18.64 22.35
CA LYS A 307 29.88 19.01 23.45
C LYS A 307 29.44 18.39 24.78
N ARG A 308 28.15 18.14 24.95
CA ARG A 308 27.61 17.50 26.16
C ARG A 308 27.85 16.00 26.07
N GLU A 309 28.21 15.39 27.19
CA GLU A 309 28.36 13.93 27.25
C GLU A 309 27.03 13.20 27.06
N ARG A 310 25.93 13.79 27.56
CA ARG A 310 24.59 13.19 27.51
C ARG A 310 23.51 14.20 27.20
N ILE A 311 22.47 13.76 26.54
CA ILE A 311 21.20 14.47 26.36
C ILE A 311 20.09 13.53 26.84
N GLY A 312 19.38 13.95 27.91
CA GLY A 312 18.50 13.02 28.62
C GLY A 312 19.29 11.84 29.21
N ASP A 313 18.82 10.66 28.94
CA ASP A 313 19.42 9.39 29.37
C ASP A 313 20.35 8.75 28.32
N VAL A 314 20.63 9.44 27.21
CA VAL A 314 21.45 8.92 26.10
C VAL A 314 22.79 9.66 26.00
N PRO A 315 23.95 8.96 25.99
CA PRO A 315 25.25 9.54 25.64
C PRO A 315 25.25 10.06 24.19
N THR A 316 25.90 11.18 23.96
CA THR A 316 25.88 11.81 22.62
C THR A 316 26.63 11.01 21.57
N GLU A 317 27.61 10.21 21.95
CA GLU A 317 28.30 9.29 21.05
C GLU A 317 27.34 8.23 20.45
N MET A 318 26.31 7.83 21.19
CA MET A 318 25.33 6.84 20.75
C MET A 318 24.49 7.29 19.56
N PHE A 319 24.40 8.59 19.31
CA PHE A 319 23.70 9.09 18.11
C PHE A 319 24.42 8.66 16.82
N PHE A 320 25.75 8.77 16.78
CA PHE A 320 26.51 8.25 15.65
C PHE A 320 26.31 6.75 15.46
N HIS A 321 26.38 5.97 16.53
CA HIS A 321 26.16 4.51 16.50
C HIS A 321 24.76 4.17 16.00
N PHE A 322 23.74 4.86 16.47
CA PHE A 322 22.35 4.67 15.99
C PHE A 322 22.27 4.88 14.47
N PHE A 323 22.72 6.02 13.96
CA PHE A 323 22.62 6.35 12.53
C PHE A 323 23.51 5.42 11.68
N LYS A 324 24.65 4.98 12.20
CA LYS A 324 25.52 4.03 11.50
C LYS A 324 24.85 2.66 11.36
N SER A 325 24.34 2.12 12.46
CA SER A 325 23.65 0.83 12.47
C SER A 325 22.37 0.83 11.64
N LEU A 326 21.60 1.93 11.71
CA LEU A 326 20.43 2.14 10.86
C LEU A 326 20.79 2.17 9.37
N SER A 327 21.84 2.92 8.98
CA SER A 327 22.32 2.99 7.60
C SER A 327 22.74 1.62 7.07
N ASP A 328 23.49 0.87 7.88
CA ASP A 328 23.98 -0.45 7.51
C ASP A 328 22.84 -1.46 7.32
N ALA A 329 21.93 -1.54 8.29
CA ALA A 329 20.84 -2.50 8.25
C ALA A 329 19.78 -2.19 7.19
N ALA A 330 19.47 -0.91 6.96
CA ALA A 330 18.57 -0.47 5.88
C ALA A 330 19.24 -0.50 4.50
N ALA A 331 20.55 -0.73 4.42
CA ALA A 331 21.35 -0.65 3.19
C ALA A 331 21.11 0.68 2.46
N MET A 332 21.25 1.80 3.17
CA MET A 332 21.06 3.15 2.66
C MET A 332 22.29 4.04 2.88
N ASN A 333 22.52 4.98 1.97
CA ASN A 333 23.45 6.07 2.21
C ASN A 333 22.79 7.14 3.06
N LEU A 334 23.48 7.64 4.07
CA LEU A 334 23.05 8.78 4.89
C LEU A 334 24.13 9.85 4.89
N TYR A 335 23.73 11.09 4.66
CA TYR A 335 24.52 12.28 4.90
C TYR A 335 23.81 13.12 5.95
N VAL A 336 24.45 13.32 7.10
CA VAL A 336 23.93 14.10 8.22
C VAL A 336 24.85 15.27 8.45
N ASN A 337 24.28 16.47 8.44
CA ASN A 337 24.96 17.70 8.84
C ASN A 337 24.06 18.53 9.76
N ALA A 338 24.58 18.96 10.91
CA ALA A 338 23.79 19.74 11.84
C ALA A 338 24.65 20.77 12.58
N ASP A 339 24.18 22.02 12.54
CA ASP A 339 24.72 23.15 13.27
C ASP A 339 23.66 23.71 14.23
N GLY A 340 24.12 24.34 15.32
CA GLY A 340 23.25 24.99 16.30
C GLY A 340 23.87 24.97 17.69
N SER A 341 23.34 25.81 18.56
CA SER A 341 23.86 25.97 19.93
C SER A 341 23.19 25.05 20.94
N ASN A 342 21.90 24.74 20.75
CA ASN A 342 21.16 23.85 21.62
C ASN A 342 21.26 22.41 21.12
N GLU A 343 21.99 21.57 21.84
CA GLU A 343 22.26 20.19 21.42
C GLU A 343 21.05 19.27 21.48
N HIS A 344 20.06 19.58 22.34
CA HIS A 344 18.76 18.89 22.32
C HIS A 344 18.01 19.19 21.03
N HIS A 345 17.89 20.47 20.64
CA HIS A 345 17.27 20.87 19.37
C HIS A 345 18.03 20.28 18.18
N LYS A 346 19.35 20.23 18.24
CA LYS A 346 20.19 19.66 17.19
C LYS A 346 19.87 18.17 16.92
N ILE A 347 19.88 17.34 17.97
CA ILE A 347 19.59 15.91 17.76
C ILE A 347 18.10 15.66 17.41
N GLU A 348 17.18 16.36 18.04
CA GLU A 348 15.76 16.27 17.69
C GLU A 348 15.51 16.71 16.25
N GLY A 349 16.18 17.79 15.80
CA GLY A 349 16.16 18.24 14.42
C GLY A 349 16.70 17.20 13.43
N ILE A 350 17.78 16.50 13.78
CA ILE A 350 18.33 15.41 12.96
C ILE A 350 17.30 14.25 12.82
N PHE A 351 16.65 13.82 13.92
CA PHE A 351 15.63 12.76 13.86
C PHE A 351 14.39 13.17 13.06
N LYS A 352 13.94 14.43 13.19
CA LYS A 352 12.84 14.97 12.36
C LYS A 352 13.23 15.06 10.89
N ALA A 353 14.46 15.51 10.59
CA ALA A 353 14.98 15.58 9.23
C ALA A 353 15.09 14.16 8.60
N LEU A 354 15.60 13.18 9.36
CA LEU A 354 15.61 11.79 8.95
C LEU A 354 14.20 11.29 8.63
N ALA A 355 13.24 11.53 9.51
CA ALA A 355 11.85 11.10 9.31
C ALA A 355 11.24 11.67 8.05
N ARG A 356 11.46 12.96 7.78
CA ARG A 356 10.99 13.62 6.54
C ARG A 356 11.71 13.10 5.30
N ALA A 357 13.01 12.86 5.39
CA ALA A 357 13.79 12.26 4.32
C ALA A 357 13.31 10.84 4.01
N LEU A 358 13.05 10.01 5.05
CA LEU A 358 12.47 8.68 4.91
C LEU A 358 11.09 8.73 4.23
N ARG A 359 10.21 9.66 4.64
CA ARG A 359 8.90 9.85 4.02
C ARG A 359 9.01 10.17 2.53
N ALA A 360 9.87 11.12 2.16
CA ALA A 360 10.08 11.50 0.77
C ALA A 360 10.65 10.32 -0.03
N ALA A 361 11.74 9.73 0.44
CA ALA A 361 12.43 8.66 -0.26
C ALA A 361 11.63 7.36 -0.40
N SER A 362 10.73 7.06 0.55
CA SER A 362 9.85 5.90 0.53
C SER A 362 8.54 6.15 -0.22
N ARG A 363 8.22 7.40 -0.57
CA ARG A 363 7.03 7.72 -1.33
C ARG A 363 7.04 6.96 -2.65
N ARG A 364 5.89 6.38 -3.00
CA ARG A 364 5.72 5.73 -4.30
C ARG A 364 5.52 6.79 -5.39
N ASP A 365 6.35 6.72 -6.41
CA ASP A 365 6.12 7.37 -7.68
C ASP A 365 5.73 6.30 -8.70
N VAL A 366 4.48 6.28 -9.06
CA VAL A 366 3.88 5.29 -9.96
C VAL A 366 4.36 5.42 -11.40
N PHE A 367 4.96 6.55 -11.75
CA PHE A 367 5.59 6.77 -13.06
C PHE A 367 7.05 6.26 -13.10
N LEU A 368 7.66 5.99 -11.94
CA LEU A 368 8.99 5.39 -11.87
C LEU A 368 8.88 3.86 -11.94
N SER A 369 8.77 3.33 -13.13
CA SER A 369 8.78 1.87 -13.37
C SER A 369 10.16 1.22 -13.23
N LEU A 370 11.21 1.99 -12.95
CA LEU A 370 12.61 1.53 -13.01
C LEU A 370 13.28 1.61 -11.65
N ILE A 371 13.98 0.53 -11.28
CA ILE A 371 15.09 0.61 -10.33
C ILE A 371 16.20 1.37 -11.05
N HIS A 372 16.40 2.64 -10.69
CA HIS A 372 17.63 3.32 -11.09
C HIS A 372 18.76 2.82 -10.18
N ILE A 373 19.48 1.81 -10.66
CA ILE A 373 20.75 1.36 -10.08
C ILE A 373 21.85 2.27 -10.61
#